data_0fa1ea5f776db8f5221fe8bf68688f16
#
_entry.id   0fa1ea5f776db8f5221fe8bf68688f16
#
_cell.length_a   1.000
_cell.length_b   1.000
_cell.length_c   1.000
_cell.angle_alpha   90.00
_cell.angle_beta   90.00
_cell.angle_gamma   90.00
#
_symmetry.space_group_name_H-M   'P 1'
#
loop_
_entity.id
_entity.type
_entity.pdbx_description
1 polymer ?
#
loop_
_entity_poly.entity_id
_entity_poly.type
_entity_poly.pdbx_seq_one_letter_code
_entity_poly.pdbx_strand_id
1 'polypeptide(L)'
;MTKTIDYFFGIGSPWAFIGLEPFAALASEHGASIHPYVIPLIEDNGAIYSRNRPQARRAYWVKDLKRWAALRGKTLNFENRAALSDPTPAGFMVIAAIDAGQDWLRLTKALQEAFWTRGEDIGRAEVRRAIADKAGFDGAVLEQRAQAEDVQAIWKSNAETAKAAGVFGLPTFRYEDELYWGQDSLPFLERHLNGDKIAA
;
A
#
# COMPACT_ATOMS: atom_id res chain seq x y z
N MET A 1 -22.98 -5.87 13.01
CA MET A 1 -21.54 -6.01 13.25
C MET A 1 -20.82 -4.92 12.48
N THR A 2 -19.75 -4.36 13.04
CA THR A 2 -18.95 -3.35 12.33
C THR A 2 -18.17 -4.06 11.21
N LYS A 3 -18.30 -3.60 9.97
CA LYS A 3 -17.51 -4.14 8.86
C LYS A 3 -16.06 -3.72 9.05
N THR A 4 -15.12 -4.65 8.92
CA THR A 4 -13.68 -4.36 8.98
C THR A 4 -13.00 -4.99 7.77
N ILE A 5 -12.20 -4.21 7.06
CA ILE A 5 -11.44 -4.68 5.90
C ILE A 5 -9.96 -4.64 6.28
N ASP A 6 -9.30 -5.79 6.23
CA ASP A 6 -7.84 -5.83 6.31
C ASP A 6 -7.24 -5.39 4.99
N TYR A 7 -6.31 -4.46 5.04
CA TYR A 7 -5.63 -3.88 3.89
C TYR A 7 -4.15 -4.20 3.92
N PHE A 8 -3.72 -5.15 3.10
CA PHE A 8 -2.32 -5.54 2.94
C PHE A 8 -1.68 -4.75 1.79
N PHE A 9 -0.68 -3.94 2.10
CA PHE A 9 -0.05 -3.09 1.10
C PHE A 9 1.43 -2.83 1.39
N GLY A 10 2.17 -2.52 0.33
CA GLY A 10 3.53 -2.03 0.41
C GLY A 10 3.61 -0.60 -0.08
N ILE A 11 4.38 0.24 0.62
CA ILE A 11 4.50 1.67 0.29
C ILE A 11 5.03 1.90 -1.14
N GLY A 12 5.92 1.02 -1.62
CA GLY A 12 6.47 1.07 -2.97
C GLY A 12 5.60 0.43 -4.06
N SER A 13 4.42 -0.11 -3.73
CA SER A 13 3.54 -0.73 -4.73
C SER A 13 2.80 0.32 -5.57
N PRO A 14 2.96 0.33 -6.92
CA PRO A 14 2.21 1.23 -7.78
C PRO A 14 0.72 0.92 -7.82
N TRP A 15 0.35 -0.36 -7.66
CA TRP A 15 -1.04 -0.78 -7.60
C TRP A 15 -1.71 -0.34 -6.29
N ALA A 16 -0.96 -0.36 -5.16
CA ALA A 16 -1.45 0.21 -3.91
C ALA A 16 -1.65 1.73 -4.02
N PHE A 17 -0.73 2.45 -4.69
CA PHE A 17 -0.86 3.88 -4.94
C PHE A 17 -2.11 4.21 -5.78
N ILE A 18 -2.32 3.49 -6.89
CA ILE A 18 -3.46 3.70 -7.78
C ILE A 18 -4.78 3.40 -7.06
N GLY A 19 -4.79 2.37 -6.21
CA GLY A 19 -5.99 1.87 -5.54
C GLY A 19 -6.31 2.53 -4.20
N LEU A 20 -5.42 3.31 -3.60
CA LEU A 20 -5.59 3.82 -2.23
C LEU A 20 -6.84 4.67 -2.05
N GLU A 21 -7.02 5.68 -2.88
CA GLU A 21 -8.17 6.60 -2.76
C GLU A 21 -9.51 5.94 -3.10
N PRO A 22 -9.65 5.19 -4.22
CA PRO A 22 -10.91 4.48 -4.46
C PRO A 22 -11.23 3.45 -3.39
N PHE A 23 -10.23 2.79 -2.80
CA PHE A 23 -10.45 1.88 -1.68
C PHE A 23 -10.92 2.62 -0.42
N ALA A 24 -10.27 3.73 -0.06
CA ALA A 24 -10.66 4.53 1.11
C ALA A 24 -12.09 5.09 0.95
N ALA A 25 -12.45 5.54 -0.24
CA ALA A 25 -13.81 5.99 -0.55
C ALA A 25 -14.82 4.84 -0.39
N LEU A 26 -14.54 3.68 -0.99
CA LEU A 26 -15.37 2.48 -0.86
C LEU A 26 -15.61 2.10 0.60
N ALA A 27 -14.55 2.03 1.42
CA ALA A 27 -14.66 1.69 2.83
C ALA A 27 -15.56 2.70 3.57
N SER A 28 -15.37 4.00 3.31
CA SER A 28 -16.18 5.07 3.90
C SER A 28 -17.66 4.98 3.50
N GLU A 29 -17.95 4.77 2.22
CA GLU A 29 -19.32 4.65 1.69
C GLU A 29 -20.09 3.49 2.30
N HIS A 30 -19.39 2.40 2.65
CA HIS A 30 -19.98 1.22 3.28
C HIS A 30 -19.88 1.21 4.81
N GLY A 31 -19.39 2.29 5.44
CA GLY A 31 -19.19 2.37 6.88
C GLY A 31 -18.23 1.31 7.42
N ALA A 32 -17.28 0.87 6.59
CA ALA A 32 -16.29 -0.12 6.97
C ALA A 32 -15.04 0.53 7.55
N SER A 33 -14.52 -0.06 8.63
CA SER A 33 -13.22 0.28 9.19
C SER A 33 -12.11 -0.38 8.38
N ILE A 34 -10.98 0.31 8.20
CA ILE A 34 -9.79 -0.26 7.56
C ILE A 34 -8.79 -0.66 8.63
N HIS A 35 -8.34 -1.90 8.59
CA HIS A 35 -7.21 -2.39 9.38
C HIS A 35 -5.97 -2.52 8.49
N PRO A 36 -4.99 -1.60 8.58
CA PRO A 36 -3.87 -1.55 7.68
C PRO A 36 -2.72 -2.48 8.09
N TYR A 37 -2.24 -3.26 7.13
CA TYR A 37 -1.04 -4.07 7.24
C TYR A 37 0.00 -3.62 6.22
N VAL A 38 1.00 -2.85 6.67
CA VAL A 38 2.15 -2.51 5.83
C VAL A 38 3.09 -3.71 5.80
N ILE A 39 3.35 -4.26 4.61
CA ILE A 39 4.09 -5.52 4.45
C ILE A 39 5.06 -5.48 3.24
N PRO A 40 6.07 -6.37 3.20
CA PRO A 40 6.82 -6.67 1.99
C PRO A 40 5.98 -7.51 1.01
N LEU A 41 6.55 -7.82 -0.15
CA LEU A 41 6.04 -8.89 -0.99
C LEU A 41 6.27 -10.24 -0.30
N ILE A 42 5.23 -11.07 -0.25
CA ILE A 42 5.30 -12.42 0.36
C ILE A 42 5.72 -13.43 -0.72
N GLU A 43 7.03 -13.56 -0.92
CA GLU A 43 7.58 -14.44 -1.97
C GLU A 43 7.25 -15.92 -1.71
N ASP A 44 7.14 -16.33 -0.44
CA ASP A 44 6.73 -17.69 -0.06
C ASP A 44 5.35 -18.08 -0.60
N ASN A 45 4.46 -17.10 -0.78
CA ASN A 45 3.13 -17.30 -1.37
C ASN A 45 3.12 -17.06 -2.89
N GLY A 46 4.30 -16.94 -3.53
CA GLY A 46 4.43 -16.77 -4.97
C GLY A 46 4.44 -15.31 -5.46
N ALA A 47 4.58 -14.32 -4.58
CA ALA A 47 4.75 -12.93 -5.00
C ALA A 47 6.05 -12.75 -5.80
N ILE A 48 5.98 -11.95 -6.87
CA ILE A 48 7.12 -11.72 -7.76
C ILE A 48 7.37 -10.23 -7.90
N TYR A 49 8.59 -9.79 -7.59
CA TYR A 49 9.03 -8.42 -7.89
C TYR A 49 8.98 -8.13 -9.38
N SER A 50 8.57 -6.91 -9.75
CA SER A 50 8.45 -6.52 -11.16
C SER A 50 9.75 -6.68 -11.94
N ARG A 51 10.91 -6.45 -11.30
CA ARG A 51 12.24 -6.63 -11.89
C ARG A 51 12.55 -8.08 -12.29
N ASN A 52 11.93 -9.05 -11.61
CA ASN A 52 12.15 -10.49 -11.83
C ASN A 52 11.18 -11.09 -12.88
N ARG A 53 10.26 -10.28 -13.41
CA ARG A 53 9.30 -10.73 -14.43
C ARG A 53 9.95 -10.84 -15.81
N PRO A 54 9.56 -11.82 -16.66
CA PRO A 54 9.97 -11.87 -18.07
C PRO A 54 9.65 -10.55 -18.78
N GLN A 55 10.48 -10.20 -19.78
CA GLN A 55 10.40 -8.90 -20.47
C GLN A 55 9.00 -8.57 -21.01
N ALA A 56 8.36 -9.51 -21.71
CA ALA A 56 7.01 -9.29 -22.26
C ALA A 56 5.99 -8.99 -21.14
N ARG A 57 6.06 -9.74 -20.03
CA ARG A 57 5.17 -9.54 -18.88
C ARG A 57 5.42 -8.21 -18.18
N ARG A 58 6.68 -7.78 -18.09
CA ARG A 58 7.07 -6.47 -17.54
C ARG A 58 6.61 -5.31 -18.44
N ALA A 59 6.74 -5.46 -19.76
CA ALA A 59 6.27 -4.45 -20.72
C ALA A 59 4.74 -4.29 -20.66
N TYR A 60 3.99 -5.38 -20.56
CA TYR A 60 2.55 -5.34 -20.36
C TYR A 60 2.18 -4.64 -19.03
N TRP A 61 2.83 -5.02 -17.93
CA TRP A 61 2.61 -4.45 -16.60
C TRP A 61 2.75 -2.91 -16.61
N VAL A 62 3.76 -2.36 -17.31
CA VAL A 62 3.91 -0.90 -17.45
C VAL A 62 2.74 -0.28 -18.21
N LYS A 63 2.29 -0.93 -19.31
CA LYS A 63 1.13 -0.46 -20.08
C LYS A 63 -0.15 -0.45 -19.24
N ASP A 64 -0.34 -1.50 -18.48
CA ASP A 64 -1.52 -1.68 -17.65
C ASP A 64 -1.55 -0.68 -16.49
N LEU A 65 -0.42 -0.46 -15.83
CA LEU A 65 -0.29 0.60 -14.84
C LEU A 65 -0.66 1.98 -15.38
N LYS A 66 -0.20 2.33 -16.60
CA LYS A 66 -0.54 3.61 -17.23
C LYS A 66 -2.04 3.74 -17.52
N ARG A 67 -2.70 2.67 -17.96
CA ARG A 67 -4.15 2.64 -18.21
C ARG A 67 -4.93 2.87 -16.92
N TRP A 68 -4.61 2.10 -15.89
CA TRP A 68 -5.28 2.21 -14.60
C TRP A 68 -5.01 3.55 -13.92
N ALA A 69 -3.78 4.06 -13.99
CA ALA A 69 -3.44 5.38 -13.47
C ALA A 69 -4.27 6.48 -14.16
N ALA A 70 -4.36 6.44 -15.50
CA ALA A 70 -5.19 7.37 -16.25
C ALA A 70 -6.68 7.29 -15.88
N LEU A 71 -7.21 6.07 -15.76
CA LEU A 71 -8.61 5.84 -15.34
C LEU A 71 -8.89 6.39 -13.92
N ARG A 72 -7.91 6.32 -13.03
CA ARG A 72 -8.00 6.80 -11.63
C ARG A 72 -7.51 8.25 -11.45
N GLY A 73 -7.20 8.97 -12.51
CA GLY A 73 -6.70 10.35 -12.44
C GLY A 73 -5.32 10.48 -11.79
N LYS A 74 -4.49 9.42 -11.85
CA LYS A 74 -3.15 9.39 -11.27
C LYS A 74 -2.07 9.53 -12.35
N THR A 75 -0.96 10.17 -11.97
CA THR A 75 0.24 10.25 -12.82
C THR A 75 1.33 9.35 -12.23
N LEU A 76 1.95 8.53 -13.08
CA LEU A 76 3.07 7.68 -12.73
C LEU A 76 4.35 8.16 -13.43
N ASN A 77 5.36 8.49 -12.64
CA ASN A 77 6.70 8.79 -13.13
C ASN A 77 7.54 7.51 -13.14
N PHE A 78 7.98 7.08 -14.31
CA PHE A 78 8.86 5.92 -14.49
C PHE A 78 10.34 6.32 -14.71
N GLU A 79 10.64 7.63 -14.78
CA GLU A 79 11.98 8.14 -15.00
C GLU A 79 12.84 7.95 -13.73
N ASN A 80 14.12 7.65 -13.94
CA ASN A 80 15.14 7.54 -12.88
C ASN A 80 14.80 6.59 -11.72
N ARG A 81 13.83 5.71 -11.88
CA ARG A 81 13.41 4.80 -10.80
C ARG A 81 14.52 3.87 -10.30
N ALA A 82 15.45 3.51 -11.17
CA ALA A 82 16.61 2.68 -10.80
C ALA A 82 17.60 3.37 -9.85
N ALA A 83 17.55 4.71 -9.77
CA ALA A 83 18.39 5.50 -8.88
C ALA A 83 17.75 5.75 -7.50
N LEU A 84 16.49 5.37 -7.31
CA LEU A 84 15.81 5.54 -6.02
C LEU A 84 16.20 4.44 -5.06
N SER A 85 16.34 4.83 -3.79
CA SER A 85 16.63 3.92 -2.68
C SER A 85 15.42 3.00 -2.38
N ASP A 86 15.64 1.96 -1.58
CA ASP A 86 14.57 1.09 -1.10
C ASP A 86 13.51 1.91 -0.33
N PRO A 87 12.23 1.86 -0.72
CA PRO A 87 11.15 2.59 -0.06
C PRO A 87 10.70 1.97 1.28
N THR A 88 11.19 0.79 1.67
CA THR A 88 10.76 0.08 2.89
C THR A 88 10.78 0.95 4.15
N PRO A 89 11.79 1.82 4.38
CA PRO A 89 11.78 2.70 5.56
C PRO A 89 10.60 3.68 5.61
N ALA A 90 10.02 4.06 4.46
CA ALA A 90 8.78 4.84 4.45
C ALA A 90 7.59 4.02 4.93
N GLY A 91 7.61 2.70 4.73
CA GLY A 91 6.63 1.78 5.32
C GLY A 91 6.71 1.74 6.85
N PHE A 92 7.91 1.75 7.42
CA PHE A 92 8.08 1.84 8.88
C PHE A 92 7.54 3.16 9.44
N MET A 93 7.71 4.27 8.73
CA MET A 93 7.13 5.55 9.11
C MET A 93 5.59 5.51 9.12
N VAL A 94 4.98 4.82 8.17
CA VAL A 94 3.52 4.60 8.15
C VAL A 94 3.08 3.72 9.33
N ILE A 95 3.82 2.65 9.66
CA ILE A 95 3.52 1.81 10.84
C ILE A 95 3.61 2.65 12.12
N ALA A 96 4.61 3.50 12.25
CA ALA A 96 4.76 4.42 13.39
C ALA A 96 3.55 5.37 13.52
N ALA A 97 3.02 5.87 12.41
CA ALA A 97 1.82 6.70 12.40
C ALA A 97 0.56 5.90 12.79
N ILE A 98 0.43 4.65 12.34
CA ILE A 98 -0.67 3.75 12.73
C ILE A 98 -0.63 3.49 14.24
N ASP A 99 0.53 3.12 14.78
CA ASP A 99 0.75 2.84 16.19
C ASP A 99 0.45 4.05 17.08
N ALA A 100 0.74 5.25 16.60
CA ALA A 100 0.43 6.52 17.26
C ALA A 100 -1.04 6.98 17.08
N GLY A 101 -1.90 6.22 16.41
CA GLY A 101 -3.29 6.61 16.13
C GLY A 101 -3.44 7.81 15.21
N GLN A 102 -2.41 8.12 14.41
CA GLN A 102 -2.43 9.25 13.48
C GLN A 102 -3.07 8.87 12.14
N ASP A 103 -3.36 9.88 11.31
CA ASP A 103 -3.96 9.70 9.98
C ASP A 103 -2.96 9.06 8.98
N TRP A 104 -2.78 7.75 9.12
CA TRP A 104 -1.89 6.95 8.29
C TRP A 104 -2.27 6.98 6.81
N LEU A 105 -3.57 7.13 6.46
CA LEU A 105 -4.02 7.24 5.07
C LEU A 105 -3.44 8.47 4.40
N ARG A 106 -3.53 9.63 5.07
CA ARG A 106 -2.96 10.89 4.60
C ARG A 106 -1.45 10.80 4.44
N LEU A 107 -0.75 10.21 5.42
CA LEU A 107 0.69 10.00 5.33
C LEU A 107 1.07 9.08 4.17
N THR A 108 0.39 7.93 4.05
CA THR A 108 0.61 6.97 2.96
C THR A 108 0.41 7.63 1.60
N LYS A 109 -0.68 8.38 1.42
CA LYS A 109 -0.96 9.13 0.19
C LYS A 109 0.19 10.09 -0.14
N ALA A 110 0.62 10.90 0.83
CA ALA A 110 1.70 11.88 0.62
C ALA A 110 3.01 11.21 0.19
N LEU A 111 3.41 10.13 0.85
CA LEU A 111 4.62 9.37 0.54
C LEU A 111 4.52 8.67 -0.83
N GLN A 112 3.39 8.05 -1.15
CA GLN A 112 3.19 7.39 -2.43
C GLN A 112 3.12 8.39 -3.60
N GLU A 113 2.51 9.55 -3.44
CA GLU A 113 2.50 10.62 -4.44
C GLU A 113 3.91 11.19 -4.67
N ALA A 114 4.68 11.39 -3.61
CA ALA A 114 6.08 11.79 -3.73
C ALA A 114 6.87 10.77 -4.55
N PHE A 115 6.73 9.50 -4.22
CA PHE A 115 7.46 8.41 -4.85
C PHE A 115 7.03 8.15 -6.30
N TRP A 116 5.71 8.02 -6.54
CA TRP A 116 5.21 7.58 -7.84
C TRP A 116 4.94 8.72 -8.83
N THR A 117 4.52 9.89 -8.35
CA THR A 117 4.20 11.02 -9.22
C THR A 117 5.38 11.97 -9.38
N ARG A 118 6.05 12.35 -8.28
CA ARG A 118 7.13 13.32 -8.32
C ARG A 118 8.52 12.69 -8.46
N GLY A 119 8.66 11.37 -8.28
CA GLY A 119 9.95 10.67 -8.38
C GLY A 119 10.91 10.98 -7.22
N GLU A 120 10.38 11.39 -6.07
CA GLU A 120 11.17 11.68 -4.88
C GLU A 120 11.66 10.40 -4.21
N ASP A 121 12.88 10.40 -3.69
CA ASP A 121 13.52 9.26 -3.06
C ASP A 121 13.09 9.10 -1.60
N ILE A 122 11.92 8.51 -1.37
CA ILE A 122 11.37 8.25 -0.03
C ILE A 122 12.19 7.22 0.78
N GLY A 123 13.16 6.56 0.17
CA GLY A 123 14.14 5.73 0.87
C GLY A 123 15.10 6.55 1.73
N ARG A 124 15.25 7.86 1.48
CA ARG A 124 16.11 8.77 2.23
C ARG A 124 15.35 9.44 3.37
N ALA A 125 15.95 9.43 4.56
CA ALA A 125 15.32 9.93 5.79
C ALA A 125 14.89 11.40 5.72
N GLU A 126 15.77 12.25 5.16
CA GLU A 126 15.49 13.68 5.01
C GLU A 126 14.32 13.97 4.06
N VAL A 127 14.15 13.15 3.02
CA VAL A 127 13.05 13.28 2.06
C VAL A 127 11.75 12.87 2.74
N ARG A 128 11.71 11.71 3.43
CA ARG A 128 10.52 11.24 4.16
C ARG A 128 10.07 12.25 5.20
N ARG A 129 10.99 12.80 5.99
CA ARG A 129 10.69 13.83 7.01
C ARG A 129 10.01 15.04 6.37
N ALA A 130 10.63 15.60 5.33
CA ALA A 130 10.09 16.78 4.65
C ALA A 130 8.70 16.53 4.05
N ILE A 131 8.42 15.31 3.56
CA ILE A 131 7.10 14.94 3.05
C ILE A 131 6.09 14.85 4.21
N ALA A 132 6.46 14.22 5.32
CA ALA A 132 5.62 14.11 6.51
C ALA A 132 5.28 15.49 7.09
N ASP A 133 6.27 16.39 7.20
CA ASP A 133 6.08 17.76 7.67
C ASP A 133 5.09 18.53 6.78
N LYS A 134 5.24 18.45 5.46
CA LYS A 134 4.30 19.06 4.50
C LYS A 134 2.88 18.48 4.61
N ALA A 135 2.77 17.22 4.99
CA ALA A 135 1.49 16.54 5.20
C ALA A 135 0.89 16.82 6.60
N GLY A 136 1.53 17.66 7.43
CA GLY A 136 1.02 18.09 8.74
C GLY A 136 1.32 17.11 9.87
N PHE A 137 2.39 16.32 9.74
CA PHE A 137 2.93 15.45 10.79
C PHE A 137 4.23 16.04 11.35
N ASP A 138 4.68 15.55 12.49
CA ASP A 138 6.06 15.75 12.95
C ASP A 138 6.95 14.68 12.30
N GLY A 139 7.58 15.04 11.18
CA GLY A 139 8.40 14.13 10.40
C GLY A 139 9.63 13.65 11.14
N ALA A 140 10.19 14.46 12.07
CA ALA A 140 11.35 14.08 12.87
C ALA A 140 10.96 13.01 13.91
N VAL A 141 9.84 13.20 14.60
CA VAL A 141 9.32 12.24 15.58
C VAL A 141 8.94 10.93 14.90
N LEU A 142 8.23 10.97 13.75
CA LEU A 142 7.87 9.78 13.00
C LEU A 142 9.08 9.03 12.48
N GLU A 143 10.11 9.73 11.99
CA GLU A 143 11.34 9.10 11.50
C GLU A 143 12.11 8.41 12.64
N GLN A 144 12.20 9.05 13.80
CA GLN A 144 12.81 8.44 14.98
C GLN A 144 12.04 7.20 15.42
N ARG A 145 10.70 7.28 15.45
CA ARG A 145 9.83 6.17 15.85
C ARG A 145 9.90 5.01 14.85
N ALA A 146 10.01 5.28 13.56
CA ALA A 146 10.14 4.28 12.50
C ALA A 146 11.39 3.39 12.64
N GLN A 147 12.42 3.86 13.35
CA GLN A 147 13.66 3.10 13.60
C GLN A 147 13.57 2.21 14.85
N ALA A 148 12.52 2.32 15.64
CA ALA A 148 12.38 1.55 16.87
C ALA A 148 12.15 0.05 16.57
N GLU A 149 12.70 -0.81 17.43
CA GLU A 149 12.65 -2.27 17.26
C GLU A 149 11.22 -2.83 17.21
N ASP A 150 10.33 -2.27 18.01
CA ASP A 150 8.93 -2.68 18.06
C ASP A 150 8.17 -2.35 16.77
N VAL A 151 8.44 -1.21 16.12
CA VAL A 151 7.88 -0.89 14.79
C VAL A 151 8.35 -1.91 13.73
N GLN A 152 9.63 -2.29 13.79
CA GLN A 152 10.15 -3.34 12.92
C GLN A 152 9.57 -4.72 13.24
N ALA A 153 9.29 -4.99 14.52
CA ALA A 153 8.60 -6.21 14.95
C ALA A 153 7.15 -6.24 14.44
N ILE A 154 6.43 -5.11 14.47
CA ILE A 154 5.08 -5.00 13.88
C ILE A 154 5.13 -5.33 12.38
N TRP A 155 6.10 -4.79 11.64
CA TRP A 155 6.23 -5.08 10.21
C TRP A 155 6.46 -6.58 9.92
N LYS A 156 7.30 -7.23 10.72
CA LYS A 156 7.52 -8.69 10.64
C LYS A 156 6.24 -9.47 10.96
N SER A 157 5.54 -9.09 12.03
CA SER A 157 4.27 -9.70 12.41
C SER A 157 3.20 -9.53 11.34
N ASN A 158 3.13 -8.35 10.71
CA ASN A 158 2.24 -8.09 9.59
C ASN A 158 2.54 -9.01 8.40
N ALA A 159 3.83 -9.25 8.11
CA ALA A 159 4.24 -10.16 7.04
C ALA A 159 3.83 -11.61 7.32
N GLU A 160 3.99 -12.08 8.56
CA GLU A 160 3.52 -13.43 8.96
C GLU A 160 1.99 -13.54 8.88
N THR A 161 1.26 -12.52 9.30
CA THR A 161 -0.20 -12.46 9.16
C THR A 161 -0.63 -12.55 7.70
N ALA A 162 0.02 -11.79 6.83
CA ALA A 162 -0.25 -11.81 5.39
C ALA A 162 0.09 -13.16 4.76
N LYS A 163 1.21 -13.77 5.17
CA LYS A 163 1.63 -15.09 4.71
C LYS A 163 0.60 -16.16 5.10
N ALA A 164 0.18 -16.17 6.34
CA ALA A 164 -0.83 -17.10 6.85
C ALA A 164 -2.19 -16.93 6.18
N ALA A 165 -2.55 -15.69 5.82
CA ALA A 165 -3.78 -15.37 5.09
C ALA A 165 -3.71 -15.73 3.60
N GLY A 166 -2.57 -16.19 3.07
CA GLY A 166 -2.42 -16.54 1.66
C GLY A 166 -2.20 -15.34 0.72
N VAL A 167 -1.83 -14.17 1.25
CA VAL A 167 -1.55 -12.98 0.44
C VAL A 167 -0.33 -13.23 -0.44
N PHE A 168 -0.48 -13.09 -1.77
CA PHE A 168 0.57 -13.31 -2.77
C PHE A 168 0.88 -12.10 -3.64
N GLY A 169 0.24 -10.95 -3.39
CA GLY A 169 0.44 -9.73 -4.17
C GLY A 169 -0.11 -8.50 -3.48
N LEU A 170 0.21 -7.30 -3.99
CA LEU A 170 -0.15 -6.03 -3.35
C LEU A 170 -0.77 -5.04 -4.35
N PRO A 171 -1.83 -4.31 -3.95
CA PRO A 171 -2.55 -4.46 -2.67
C PRO A 171 -3.38 -5.74 -2.63
N THR A 172 -3.71 -6.22 -1.43
CA THR A 172 -4.76 -7.22 -1.21
C THR A 172 -5.66 -6.74 -0.09
N PHE A 173 -6.95 -6.93 -0.25
CA PHE A 173 -7.98 -6.63 0.73
C PHE A 173 -8.54 -7.95 1.24
N ARG A 174 -8.81 -8.06 2.54
CA ARG A 174 -9.54 -9.19 3.10
C ARG A 174 -10.77 -8.67 3.82
N TYR A 175 -11.93 -9.21 3.44
CA TYR A 175 -13.17 -8.96 4.14
C TYR A 175 -13.81 -10.31 4.49
N GLU A 176 -14.08 -10.51 5.77
CA GLU A 176 -14.41 -11.82 6.33
C GLU A 176 -13.27 -12.82 6.00
N ASP A 177 -13.56 -13.93 5.36
CA ASP A 177 -12.56 -14.94 4.98
C ASP A 177 -12.13 -14.86 3.50
N GLU A 178 -12.59 -13.83 2.75
CA GLU A 178 -12.34 -13.69 1.31
C GLU A 178 -11.23 -12.69 1.01
N LEU A 179 -10.34 -13.06 0.09
CA LEU A 179 -9.26 -12.21 -0.42
C LEU A 179 -9.62 -11.57 -1.77
N TYR A 180 -9.33 -10.28 -1.88
CA TYR A 180 -9.49 -9.48 -3.10
C TYR A 180 -8.13 -8.91 -3.49
N TRP A 181 -7.47 -9.53 -4.46
CA TRP A 181 -6.16 -9.08 -4.90
C TRP A 181 -6.24 -8.05 -6.01
N GLY A 182 -5.50 -6.96 -5.84
CA GLY A 182 -5.40 -5.87 -6.80
C GLY A 182 -6.51 -4.82 -6.65
N GLN A 183 -6.21 -3.60 -7.07
CA GLN A 183 -7.18 -2.50 -7.05
C GLN A 183 -8.35 -2.69 -8.04
N ASP A 184 -8.17 -3.56 -9.00
CA ASP A 184 -9.17 -3.97 -9.99
C ASP A 184 -10.20 -4.95 -9.42
N SER A 185 -9.94 -5.54 -8.27
CA SER A 185 -10.91 -6.38 -7.54
C SER A 185 -11.87 -5.59 -6.63
N LEU A 186 -11.69 -4.29 -6.47
CA LEU A 186 -12.57 -3.44 -5.64
C LEU A 186 -14.07 -3.59 -5.97
N PRO A 187 -14.51 -3.75 -7.23
CA PRO A 187 -15.92 -3.97 -7.53
C PRO A 187 -16.50 -5.26 -6.91
N PHE A 188 -15.68 -6.31 -6.73
CA PHE A 188 -16.10 -7.54 -6.07
C PHE A 188 -16.16 -7.37 -4.55
N LEU A 189 -15.19 -6.67 -3.96
CA LEU A 189 -15.22 -6.29 -2.56
C LEU A 189 -16.47 -5.46 -2.23
N GLU A 190 -16.82 -4.50 -3.10
CA GLU A 190 -18.03 -3.68 -2.96
C GLU A 190 -19.30 -4.54 -2.92
N ARG A 191 -19.43 -5.48 -3.83
CA ARG A 191 -20.56 -6.41 -3.87
C ARG A 191 -20.65 -7.24 -2.58
N HIS A 192 -19.50 -7.72 -2.07
CA HIS A 192 -19.49 -8.46 -0.82
C HIS A 192 -19.90 -7.57 0.37
N LEU A 193 -19.41 -6.32 0.43
CA LEU A 193 -19.84 -5.35 1.43
C LEU A 193 -21.33 -5.04 1.39
N ASN A 194 -21.96 -5.16 0.21
CA ASN A 194 -23.41 -5.03 0.02
C ASN A 194 -24.19 -6.29 0.41
N GLY A 195 -23.50 -7.38 0.78
CA GLY A 195 -24.14 -8.65 1.13
C GLY A 195 -24.47 -9.54 -0.06
N ASP A 196 -23.94 -9.25 -1.25
CA ASP A 196 -24.07 -10.12 -2.41
C ASP A 196 -23.34 -11.44 -2.14
N LYS A 197 -23.96 -12.56 -2.50
CA LYS A 197 -23.24 -13.83 -2.56
C LYS A 197 -22.27 -13.79 -3.72
N ILE A 198 -20.98 -13.67 -3.40
CA ILE A 198 -19.92 -13.76 -4.38
C ILE A 198 -19.62 -15.24 -4.59
N ALA A 199 -19.63 -15.68 -5.86
CA ALA A 199 -19.27 -17.05 -6.17
C ALA A 199 -17.80 -17.29 -5.78
N ALA A 200 -17.59 -18.21 -4.85
CA ALA A 200 -16.29 -18.74 -4.51
C ALA A 200 -15.94 -19.89 -5.46
#